data_7b89f4ae2c0d6cf2c5e37638bbc15219
#
_entry.id   7b89f4ae2c0d6cf2c5e37638bbc15219
#
_cell.length_a   1.000
_cell.length_b   1.000
_cell.length_c   1.000
_cell.angle_alpha   90.00
_cell.angle_beta   90.00
_cell.angle_gamma   90.00
#
_symmetry.space_group_name_H-M   'P 1'
#
loop_
_entity.id
_entity.type
_entity.pdbx_description
1 polymer ?
#
loop_
_entity_poly.entity_id
_entity_poly.type
_entity_poly.pdbx_seq_one_letter_code
_entity_poly.pdbx_strand_id
1 'polypeptide(L)'
;YDQFVLPAGKNFHAQVSKPEGEVKAVLQLSHGMVEYIKRYDEFAEFMCSHGYYVVGNDHLGHGKSVQSKSEYGFFNEKYGNACVIGDMHTLRQRTMKKYPDVPYFMLGHSMGSSLLRQYVQMYGNGLAGAMFIGVVADQQRATLQFGRRLCRTLAMFRGWHYKSKLVDRMAVGAYNRKFKNPKTRADWVTSDEEHLEKYISDPLCSFVFTVNAYYSMFTGMLIMEKKESIYMIPKQLPILFAAGAEDPVGGFGKGVRK
;
A
#
# COMPACT_ATOMS: atom_id res chain seq x y z
N TYR A 1 -0.44 18.73 14.19
CA TYR A 1 -0.07 17.60 13.29
C TYR A 1 0.75 18.02 12.06
N ASP A 2 1.09 19.31 11.95
CA ASP A 2 1.93 19.87 10.87
C ASP A 2 3.44 19.64 11.05
N GLN A 3 3.85 18.77 11.95
CA GLN A 3 5.27 18.60 12.32
C GLN A 3 5.92 17.28 11.89
N PHE A 4 5.28 16.45 11.09
CA PHE A 4 6.01 15.37 10.42
C PHE A 4 6.66 15.91 9.13
N VAL A 5 7.67 16.76 9.32
CA VAL A 5 8.67 16.98 8.29
C VAL A 5 9.39 15.64 8.13
N LEU A 6 9.12 14.98 7.02
CA LEU A 6 9.84 13.79 6.63
C LEU A 6 11.33 14.09 6.62
N PRO A 7 12.19 13.14 7.02
CA PRO A 7 13.62 13.32 6.83
C PRO A 7 13.86 13.67 5.37
N ALA A 8 14.28 14.88 5.13
CA ALA A 8 14.64 15.36 3.81
C ALA A 8 15.68 14.43 3.21
N GLY A 9 15.45 13.89 2.01
CA GLY A 9 16.54 13.32 1.26
C GLY A 9 16.33 12.03 0.48
N LYS A 10 15.18 11.34 0.55
CA LYS A 10 14.94 10.25 -0.41
C LYS A 10 13.94 10.70 -1.48
N ASN A 11 14.45 10.79 -2.71
CA ASN A 11 13.59 10.96 -3.87
C ASN A 11 12.77 9.69 -4.06
N PHE A 12 11.44 9.80 -4.05
CA PHE A 12 10.57 8.73 -4.50
C PHE A 12 10.25 8.90 -5.98
N HIS A 13 10.12 7.78 -6.69
CA HIS A 13 9.64 7.78 -8.07
C HIS A 13 8.13 7.99 -8.08
N ALA A 14 7.66 8.99 -8.82
CA ALA A 14 6.24 9.23 -9.05
C ALA A 14 5.93 9.11 -10.54
N GLN A 15 4.77 8.50 -10.85
CA GLN A 15 4.22 8.38 -12.18
C GLN A 15 2.97 9.24 -12.29
N VAL A 16 2.79 9.82 -13.47
CA VAL A 16 1.67 10.71 -13.78
C VAL A 16 1.08 10.33 -15.13
N SER A 17 -0.23 10.18 -15.17
CA SER A 17 -1.02 10.08 -16.40
C SER A 17 -1.99 11.24 -16.45
N LYS A 18 -2.00 11.96 -17.59
CA LYS A 18 -2.76 13.21 -17.76
C LYS A 18 -3.84 13.06 -18.84
N PRO A 19 -5.08 13.48 -18.59
CA PRO A 19 -6.11 13.53 -19.63
C PRO A 19 -5.75 14.55 -20.74
N GLU A 20 -6.28 14.35 -21.93
CA GLU A 20 -6.04 15.24 -23.07
C GLU A 20 -6.78 16.60 -22.92
N GLY A 21 -7.86 16.63 -22.14
CA GLY A 21 -8.68 17.82 -21.94
C GLY A 21 -8.58 18.41 -20.53
N GLU A 22 -9.67 19.03 -20.10
CA GLU A 22 -9.81 19.59 -18.76
C GLU A 22 -9.70 18.50 -17.68
N VAL A 23 -8.97 18.80 -16.60
CA VAL A 23 -8.85 17.92 -15.43
C VAL A 23 -10.08 18.09 -14.55
N LYS A 24 -10.98 17.10 -14.54
CA LYS A 24 -12.19 17.09 -13.71
C LYS A 24 -11.92 16.72 -12.25
N ALA A 25 -10.94 15.86 -12.01
CA ALA A 25 -10.55 15.41 -10.69
C ALA A 25 -9.13 14.83 -10.71
N VAL A 26 -8.54 14.69 -9.52
CA VAL A 26 -7.30 13.97 -9.30
C VAL A 26 -7.59 12.63 -8.65
N LEU A 27 -6.94 11.58 -9.12
CA LEU A 27 -6.91 10.27 -8.49
C LEU A 27 -5.47 9.90 -8.13
N GLN A 28 -5.18 9.80 -6.85
CA GLN A 28 -3.89 9.29 -6.36
C GLN A 28 -3.97 7.82 -6.02
N LEU A 29 -3.05 7.03 -6.58
CA LEU A 29 -2.96 5.59 -6.38
C LEU A 29 -1.89 5.23 -5.35
N SER A 30 -2.19 4.27 -4.48
CA SER A 30 -1.28 3.65 -3.52
C SER A 30 -1.26 2.15 -3.78
N HIS A 31 -0.16 1.64 -4.33
CA HIS A 31 -0.02 0.26 -4.78
C HIS A 31 0.16 -0.74 -3.62
N GLY A 32 0.03 -2.02 -3.92
CA GLY A 32 0.15 -3.11 -2.97
C GLY A 32 1.59 -3.52 -2.65
N MET A 33 1.71 -4.59 -1.88
CA MET A 33 2.99 -5.19 -1.50
C MET A 33 3.63 -5.90 -2.69
N VAL A 34 4.95 -5.73 -2.87
CA VAL A 34 5.73 -6.42 -3.92
C VAL A 34 5.19 -6.19 -5.32
N GLU A 35 4.80 -4.96 -5.56
CA GLU A 35 4.41 -4.44 -6.88
C GLU A 35 4.87 -2.98 -7.02
N TYR A 36 4.46 -2.25 -8.04
CA TYR A 36 4.89 -0.88 -8.31
C TYR A 36 3.85 -0.13 -9.14
N ILE A 37 3.95 1.21 -9.17
CA ILE A 37 2.89 2.07 -9.69
C ILE A 37 2.61 1.88 -11.17
N LYS A 38 3.60 1.54 -11.99
CA LYS A 38 3.43 1.34 -13.43
C LYS A 38 2.49 0.18 -13.78
N ARG A 39 2.26 -0.75 -12.87
CA ARG A 39 1.27 -1.83 -13.08
C ARG A 39 -0.17 -1.34 -13.19
N TYR A 40 -0.40 -0.09 -12.82
CA TYR A 40 -1.72 0.56 -12.91
C TYR A 40 -1.88 1.40 -14.19
N ASP A 41 -0.97 1.29 -15.19
CA ASP A 41 -1.01 2.13 -16.40
C ASP A 41 -2.32 1.99 -17.16
N GLU A 42 -2.80 0.78 -17.39
CA GLU A 42 -4.07 0.52 -18.07
C GLU A 42 -5.27 1.15 -17.34
N PHE A 43 -5.31 1.00 -16.02
CA PHE A 43 -6.33 1.65 -15.21
C PHE A 43 -6.18 3.18 -15.21
N ALA A 44 -4.96 3.68 -15.18
CA ALA A 44 -4.70 5.12 -15.25
C ALA A 44 -5.12 5.71 -16.60
N GLU A 45 -4.86 5.03 -17.71
CA GLU A 45 -5.31 5.42 -19.05
C GLU A 45 -6.83 5.45 -19.14
N PHE A 46 -7.51 4.42 -18.61
CA PHE A 46 -8.97 4.40 -18.52
C PHE A 46 -9.50 5.61 -17.71
N MET A 47 -8.94 5.90 -16.56
CA MET A 47 -9.34 7.06 -15.75
C MET A 47 -9.04 8.39 -16.46
N CYS A 48 -7.92 8.47 -17.16
CA CYS A 48 -7.57 9.66 -17.96
C CYS A 48 -8.58 9.91 -19.08
N SER A 49 -9.06 8.88 -19.76
CA SER A 49 -10.11 9.01 -20.79
C SER A 49 -11.42 9.58 -20.24
N HIS A 50 -11.62 9.52 -18.92
CA HIS A 50 -12.77 10.10 -18.21
C HIS A 50 -12.48 11.48 -17.58
N GLY A 51 -11.30 12.05 -17.84
CA GLY A 51 -10.91 13.38 -17.37
C GLY A 51 -10.21 13.40 -16.00
N TYR A 52 -9.76 12.27 -15.49
CA TYR A 52 -8.99 12.22 -14.25
C TYR A 52 -7.49 12.42 -14.49
N TYR A 53 -6.87 13.25 -13.68
CA TYR A 53 -5.42 13.29 -13.56
C TYR A 53 -5.00 12.19 -12.58
N VAL A 54 -4.30 11.17 -13.08
CA VAL A 54 -3.89 10.03 -12.24
C VAL A 54 -2.43 10.17 -11.84
N VAL A 55 -2.16 10.01 -10.55
CA VAL A 55 -0.81 10.10 -9.99
C VAL A 55 -0.59 9.01 -8.94
N GLY A 56 0.62 8.52 -8.84
CA GLY A 56 1.01 7.57 -7.81
C GLY A 56 2.53 7.51 -7.69
N ASN A 57 3.02 6.98 -6.59
CA ASN A 57 4.45 6.79 -6.38
C ASN A 57 4.77 5.34 -6.07
N ASP A 58 5.95 4.90 -6.47
CA ASP A 58 6.53 3.69 -5.94
C ASP A 58 6.84 3.91 -4.46
N HIS A 59 6.27 3.08 -3.59
CA HIS A 59 6.56 3.14 -2.16
C HIS A 59 8.03 2.84 -1.86
N LEU A 60 8.54 3.28 -0.71
CA LEU A 60 9.89 2.92 -0.27
C LEU A 60 10.10 1.41 -0.37
N GLY A 61 11.25 1.00 -0.86
CA GLY A 61 11.57 -0.41 -1.07
C GLY A 61 10.88 -1.06 -2.26
N HIS A 62 10.24 -0.30 -3.15
CA HIS A 62 9.53 -0.80 -4.32
C HIS A 62 9.92 -0.06 -5.60
N GLY A 63 9.72 -0.72 -6.74
CA GLY A 63 9.84 -0.14 -8.07
C GLY A 63 11.13 0.63 -8.28
N LYS A 64 11.01 1.88 -8.72
CA LYS A 64 12.13 2.81 -8.96
C LYS A 64 12.46 3.71 -7.76
N SER A 65 11.78 3.55 -6.62
CA SER A 65 12.11 4.24 -5.38
C SER A 65 13.24 3.57 -4.59
N VAL A 66 13.89 2.56 -5.17
CA VAL A 66 15.10 1.91 -4.66
C VAL A 66 16.33 2.38 -5.42
N GLN A 67 17.48 2.52 -4.73
CA GLN A 67 18.75 2.89 -5.34
C GLN A 67 19.64 1.67 -5.60
N SER A 68 19.39 0.58 -4.90
CA SER A 68 20.15 -0.67 -5.02
C SER A 68 19.25 -1.88 -4.77
N LYS A 69 19.68 -3.06 -5.26
CA LYS A 69 18.95 -4.32 -5.06
C LYS A 69 18.75 -4.69 -3.59
N SER A 70 19.63 -4.23 -2.69
CA SER A 70 19.53 -4.49 -1.25
C SER A 70 18.38 -3.71 -0.58
N GLU A 71 17.88 -2.65 -1.21
CA GLU A 71 16.78 -1.84 -0.68
C GLU A 71 15.40 -2.39 -1.02
N TYR A 72 15.28 -3.37 -1.93
CA TYR A 72 13.98 -3.98 -2.18
C TYR A 72 13.39 -4.62 -0.93
N GLY A 73 12.19 -4.17 -0.59
CA GLY A 73 11.48 -4.59 0.62
C GLY A 73 11.99 -3.95 1.91
N PHE A 74 12.71 -2.83 1.82
CA PHE A 74 13.16 -2.06 2.98
C PHE A 74 12.53 -0.66 2.94
N PHE A 75 11.89 -0.23 4.03
CA PHE A 75 11.23 1.09 4.05
C PHE A 75 12.17 2.18 4.61
N ASN A 76 12.40 2.18 5.90
CA ASN A 76 13.28 3.13 6.57
C ASN A 76 13.65 2.59 7.96
N GLU A 77 14.86 2.86 8.41
CA GLU A 77 15.39 2.27 9.64
C GLU A 77 14.61 2.69 10.89
N LYS A 78 14.21 3.96 10.98
CA LYS A 78 13.59 4.54 12.20
C LYS A 78 12.06 4.69 12.08
N TYR A 79 11.58 5.17 10.92
CA TYR A 79 10.20 5.64 10.76
C TYR A 79 9.52 5.06 9.52
N GLY A 80 9.85 3.81 9.14
CA GLY A 80 9.47 3.22 7.86
C GLY A 80 8.02 3.44 7.46
N ASN A 81 7.07 3.13 8.33
CA ASN A 81 5.65 3.31 8.04
C ASN A 81 5.27 4.79 7.89
N ALA A 82 5.76 5.66 8.75
CA ALA A 82 5.49 7.10 8.68
C ALA A 82 6.11 7.74 7.43
N CYS A 83 7.30 7.28 7.01
CA CYS A 83 7.93 7.76 5.78
C CYS A 83 7.09 7.42 4.54
N VAL A 84 6.57 6.19 4.45
CA VAL A 84 5.72 5.78 3.31
C VAL A 84 4.46 6.65 3.23
N ILE A 85 3.78 6.87 4.37
CA ILE A 85 2.59 7.72 4.42
C ILE A 85 2.94 9.18 4.08
N GLY A 86 4.06 9.66 4.54
CA GLY A 86 4.52 11.01 4.27
C GLY A 86 4.91 11.23 2.81
N ASP A 87 5.46 10.24 2.12
CA ASP A 87 5.71 10.31 0.67
C ASP A 87 4.38 10.46 -0.08
N MET A 88 3.35 9.70 0.32
CA MET A 88 1.99 9.85 -0.24
C MET A 88 1.46 11.27 0.00
N HIS A 89 1.69 11.84 1.18
CA HIS A 89 1.26 13.20 1.51
C HIS A 89 2.03 14.26 0.72
N THR A 90 3.33 14.10 0.58
CA THR A 90 4.18 14.98 -0.22
C THR A 90 3.72 15.01 -1.68
N LEU A 91 3.38 13.84 -2.25
CA LEU A 91 2.84 13.73 -3.59
C LEU A 91 1.50 14.47 -3.72
N ARG A 92 0.58 14.27 -2.75
CA ARG A 92 -0.69 15.00 -2.71
C ARG A 92 -0.47 16.51 -2.68
N GLN A 93 0.38 16.99 -1.79
CA GLN A 93 0.65 18.44 -1.67
C GLN A 93 1.19 19.04 -2.96
N ARG A 94 2.11 18.34 -3.65
CA ARG A 94 2.66 18.78 -4.94
C ARG A 94 1.58 18.81 -6.02
N THR A 95 0.72 17.80 -6.05
CA THR A 95 -0.35 17.69 -7.03
C THR A 95 -1.45 18.74 -6.79
N MET A 96 -1.83 18.97 -5.54
CA MET A 96 -2.79 20.01 -5.18
C MET A 96 -2.31 21.43 -5.51
N LYS A 97 -1.01 21.70 -5.42
CA LYS A 97 -0.45 22.98 -5.89
C LYS A 97 -0.65 23.20 -7.40
N LYS A 98 -0.66 22.12 -8.16
CA LYS A 98 -0.87 22.16 -9.61
C LYS A 98 -2.36 22.23 -9.99
N TYR A 99 -3.21 21.61 -9.19
CA TYR A 99 -4.66 21.52 -9.40
C TYR A 99 -5.40 21.82 -8.09
N PRO A 100 -5.41 23.10 -7.65
CA PRO A 100 -5.93 23.47 -6.32
C PRO A 100 -7.46 23.33 -6.20
N ASP A 101 -8.19 23.51 -7.30
CA ASP A 101 -9.65 23.65 -7.30
C ASP A 101 -10.39 22.40 -7.79
N VAL A 102 -9.69 21.30 -8.02
CA VAL A 102 -10.34 20.07 -8.49
C VAL A 102 -10.47 19.05 -7.35
N PRO A 103 -11.55 18.23 -7.35
CA PRO A 103 -11.76 17.18 -6.37
C PRO A 103 -10.57 16.20 -6.34
N TYR A 104 -10.13 15.81 -5.14
CA TYR A 104 -9.00 14.92 -4.94
C TYR A 104 -9.45 13.60 -4.32
N PHE A 105 -9.26 12.51 -5.05
CA PHE A 105 -9.57 11.15 -4.63
C PHE A 105 -8.29 10.35 -4.38
N MET A 106 -8.37 9.38 -3.50
CA MET A 106 -7.29 8.41 -3.30
C MET A 106 -7.81 6.98 -3.38
N LEU A 107 -7.05 6.11 -4.02
CA LEU A 107 -7.31 4.68 -4.09
C LEU A 107 -6.10 3.91 -3.57
N GLY A 108 -6.32 3.01 -2.62
CA GLY A 108 -5.30 2.10 -2.12
C GLY A 108 -5.67 0.65 -2.38
N HIS A 109 -4.73 -0.13 -2.91
CA HIS A 109 -4.90 -1.55 -3.15
C HIS A 109 -4.07 -2.39 -2.19
N SER A 110 -4.66 -3.41 -1.57
CA SER A 110 -3.97 -4.36 -0.69
C SER A 110 -3.18 -3.66 0.44
N MET A 111 -1.85 -3.77 0.50
CA MET A 111 -1.00 -2.99 1.41
C MET A 111 -1.28 -1.50 1.28
N GLY A 112 -1.45 -1.00 0.05
CA GLY A 112 -1.80 0.40 -0.21
C GLY A 112 -3.14 0.79 0.40
N SER A 113 -4.12 -0.12 0.52
CA SER A 113 -5.36 0.14 1.24
C SER A 113 -5.12 0.32 2.74
N SER A 114 -4.22 -0.46 3.35
CA SER A 114 -3.84 -0.30 4.75
C SER A 114 -3.06 1.00 5.00
N LEU A 115 -2.22 1.41 4.05
CA LEU A 115 -1.52 2.70 4.09
C LEU A 115 -2.52 3.87 3.95
N LEU A 116 -3.47 3.76 3.03
CA LEU A 116 -4.51 4.78 2.82
C LEU A 116 -5.45 4.87 4.03
N ARG A 117 -5.78 3.77 4.70
CA ARG A 117 -6.57 3.82 5.96
C ARG A 117 -5.85 4.65 7.03
N GLN A 118 -4.55 4.47 7.19
CA GLN A 118 -3.74 5.31 8.09
C GLN A 118 -3.65 6.75 7.60
N TYR A 119 -3.52 6.93 6.29
CA TYR A 119 -3.44 8.24 5.66
C TYR A 119 -4.69 9.09 5.94
N VAL A 120 -5.89 8.53 5.77
CA VAL A 120 -7.14 9.29 6.01
C VAL A 120 -7.37 9.61 7.47
N GLN A 121 -6.78 8.85 8.39
CA GLN A 121 -6.78 9.16 9.82
C GLN A 121 -5.91 10.38 10.14
N MET A 122 -4.86 10.63 9.36
CA MET A 122 -3.91 11.73 9.57
C MET A 122 -4.21 12.95 8.67
N TYR A 123 -4.56 12.71 7.42
CA TYR A 123 -4.64 13.71 6.35
C TYR A 123 -5.92 13.61 5.51
N GLY A 124 -7.00 13.02 6.06
CA GLY A 124 -8.25 12.80 5.33
C GLY A 124 -9.00 14.06 4.97
N ASN A 125 -8.77 15.17 5.69
CA ASN A 125 -9.42 16.44 5.40
C ASN A 125 -9.11 16.93 3.98
N GLY A 126 -10.15 17.43 3.28
CA GLY A 126 -10.03 17.93 1.92
C GLY A 126 -9.92 16.85 0.84
N LEU A 127 -10.10 15.56 1.18
CA LEU A 127 -10.33 14.52 0.18
C LEU A 127 -11.80 14.52 -0.23
N ALA A 128 -12.05 14.35 -1.54
CA ALA A 128 -13.38 14.16 -2.09
C ALA A 128 -13.88 12.72 -1.95
N GLY A 129 -12.97 11.76 -1.77
CA GLY A 129 -13.29 10.37 -1.49
C GLY A 129 -12.06 9.49 -1.32
N ALA A 130 -12.22 8.35 -0.66
CA ALA A 130 -11.19 7.33 -0.47
C ALA A 130 -11.72 5.94 -0.84
N MET A 131 -10.94 5.19 -1.61
CA MET A 131 -11.30 3.85 -2.09
C MET A 131 -10.29 2.83 -1.58
N PHE A 132 -10.78 1.81 -0.89
CA PHE A 132 -9.99 0.74 -0.29
C PHE A 132 -10.30 -0.57 -1.03
N ILE A 133 -9.36 -1.02 -1.86
CA ILE A 133 -9.51 -2.19 -2.72
C ILE A 133 -8.64 -3.34 -2.19
N GLY A 134 -9.17 -4.57 -2.19
CA GLY A 134 -8.45 -5.74 -1.68
C GLY A 134 -8.07 -5.56 -0.21
N VAL A 135 -9.03 -5.15 0.60
CA VAL A 135 -8.84 -4.76 2.01
C VAL A 135 -8.36 -5.94 2.83
N VAL A 136 -7.28 -5.74 3.58
CA VAL A 136 -6.81 -6.72 4.56
C VAL A 136 -7.86 -6.87 5.67
N ALA A 137 -8.34 -8.10 5.87
CA ALA A 137 -9.27 -8.40 6.96
C ALA A 137 -8.64 -8.12 8.33
N ASP A 138 -9.51 -7.87 9.32
CA ASP A 138 -9.09 -7.68 10.70
C ASP A 138 -8.14 -8.80 11.15
N GLN A 139 -6.93 -8.41 11.52
CA GLN A 139 -5.94 -9.31 12.08
C GLN A 139 -6.03 -9.27 13.59
N GLN A 140 -5.92 -10.44 14.22
CA GLN A 140 -5.86 -10.48 15.67
C GLN A 140 -4.69 -9.64 16.19
N ARG A 141 -4.97 -8.69 17.07
CA ARG A 141 -3.97 -7.78 17.66
C ARG A 141 -2.77 -8.52 18.25
N ALA A 142 -3.01 -9.67 18.88
CA ALA A 142 -1.95 -10.52 19.44
C ALA A 142 -0.99 -11.04 18.36
N THR A 143 -1.53 -11.45 17.19
CA THR A 143 -0.74 -11.91 16.05
C THR A 143 0.14 -10.79 15.48
N LEU A 144 -0.42 -9.60 15.31
CA LEU A 144 0.34 -8.43 14.85
C LEU A 144 1.46 -8.04 15.83
N GLN A 145 1.16 -8.06 17.14
CA GLN A 145 2.17 -7.80 18.18
C GLN A 145 3.27 -8.85 18.19
N PHE A 146 2.92 -10.11 18.05
CA PHE A 146 3.88 -11.20 17.95
C PHE A 146 4.78 -11.04 16.72
N GLY A 147 4.21 -10.85 15.55
CA GLY A 147 4.94 -10.62 14.30
C GLY A 147 5.89 -9.43 14.40
N ARG A 148 5.42 -8.32 14.98
CA ARG A 148 6.25 -7.13 15.22
C ARG A 148 7.43 -7.41 16.17
N ARG A 149 7.20 -8.13 17.28
CA ARG A 149 8.26 -8.50 18.23
C ARG A 149 9.28 -9.44 17.58
N LEU A 150 8.80 -10.44 16.83
CA LEU A 150 9.65 -11.37 16.09
C LEU A 150 10.56 -10.63 15.10
N CYS A 151 10.00 -9.70 14.31
CA CYS A 151 10.79 -8.86 13.39
C CYS A 151 11.89 -8.08 14.14
N ARG A 152 11.54 -7.46 15.28
CA ARG A 152 12.51 -6.72 16.09
C ARG A 152 13.62 -7.62 16.64
N THR A 153 13.27 -8.80 17.15
CA THR A 153 14.24 -9.76 17.64
C THR A 153 15.18 -10.24 16.53
N LEU A 154 14.64 -10.58 15.36
CA LEU A 154 15.46 -10.96 14.21
C LEU A 154 16.38 -9.82 13.75
N ALA A 155 15.89 -8.58 13.78
CA ALA A 155 16.69 -7.41 13.44
C ALA A 155 17.86 -7.17 14.41
N MET A 156 17.70 -7.48 15.70
CA MET A 156 18.80 -7.38 16.70
C MET A 156 19.97 -8.31 16.38
N PHE A 157 19.70 -9.51 15.83
CA PHE A 157 20.75 -10.51 15.54
C PHE A 157 21.22 -10.48 14.08
N ARG A 158 20.38 -10.07 13.12
CA ARG A 158 20.62 -10.17 11.68
C ARG A 158 20.55 -8.83 10.93
N GLY A 159 20.24 -7.74 11.65
CA GLY A 159 20.02 -6.41 11.05
C GLY A 159 18.65 -6.24 10.39
N TRP A 160 18.26 -4.99 10.18
CA TRP A 160 16.95 -4.61 9.63
C TRP A 160 16.73 -5.01 8.16
N HIS A 161 17.79 -5.24 7.40
CA HIS A 161 17.72 -5.70 6.00
C HIS A 161 17.51 -7.21 5.86
N TYR A 162 17.51 -7.96 6.97
CA TYR A 162 17.32 -9.40 6.92
C TYR A 162 15.96 -9.78 6.35
N LYS A 163 15.94 -10.67 5.35
CA LYS A 163 14.75 -11.21 4.69
C LYS A 163 14.44 -12.58 5.30
N SER A 164 13.45 -12.62 6.20
CA SER A 164 13.10 -13.84 6.94
C SER A 164 12.01 -14.63 6.21
N LYS A 165 12.35 -15.83 5.73
CA LYS A 165 11.36 -16.77 5.15
C LYS A 165 10.27 -17.17 6.14
N LEU A 166 10.58 -17.18 7.45
CA LEU A 166 9.61 -17.49 8.50
C LEU A 166 8.54 -16.39 8.59
N VAL A 167 8.96 -15.13 8.69
CA VAL A 167 8.04 -13.99 8.76
C VAL A 167 7.21 -13.88 7.48
N ASP A 168 7.84 -14.04 6.31
CA ASP A 168 7.16 -14.03 5.02
C ASP A 168 6.06 -15.10 4.93
N ARG A 169 6.39 -16.34 5.34
CA ARG A 169 5.40 -17.44 5.36
C ARG A 169 4.25 -17.17 6.32
N MET A 170 4.51 -16.53 7.46
CA MET A 170 3.49 -16.17 8.44
C MET A 170 2.60 -15.04 7.91
N ALA A 171 3.17 -14.05 7.24
CA ALA A 171 2.45 -12.86 6.77
C ALA A 171 1.62 -13.13 5.52
N VAL A 172 2.19 -13.78 4.50
CA VAL A 172 1.55 -13.94 3.18
C VAL A 172 1.45 -15.38 2.72
N GLY A 173 2.31 -16.28 3.20
CA GLY A 173 2.37 -17.66 2.74
C GLY A 173 1.12 -18.50 3.07
N ALA A 174 0.26 -18.01 3.99
CA ALA A 174 -1.00 -18.67 4.33
C ALA A 174 -2.09 -18.48 3.26
N TYR A 175 -2.02 -17.40 2.47
CA TYR A 175 -3.06 -17.08 1.49
C TYR A 175 -3.19 -18.14 0.42
N ASN A 176 -2.07 -18.61 -0.10
CA ASN A 176 -2.04 -19.62 -1.18
C ASN A 176 -2.58 -20.99 -0.76
N ARG A 177 -2.55 -21.32 0.56
CA ARG A 177 -3.06 -22.60 1.08
C ARG A 177 -4.58 -22.76 0.94
N LYS A 178 -5.29 -21.67 0.64
CA LYS A 178 -6.74 -21.68 0.44
C LYS A 178 -7.15 -22.20 -0.94
N PHE A 179 -6.19 -22.25 -1.89
CA PHE A 179 -6.43 -22.72 -3.24
C PHE A 179 -6.04 -24.20 -3.38
N LYS A 180 -6.87 -24.99 -4.11
CA LYS A 180 -6.56 -26.37 -4.44
C LYS A 180 -5.46 -26.41 -5.50
N ASN A 181 -4.38 -27.14 -5.22
CA ASN A 181 -3.27 -27.35 -6.16
C ASN A 181 -2.66 -26.05 -6.70
N PRO A 182 -2.16 -25.15 -5.84
CA PRO A 182 -1.52 -23.94 -6.31
C PRO A 182 -0.29 -24.26 -7.16
N LYS A 183 -0.20 -23.66 -8.35
CA LYS A 183 0.91 -23.85 -9.31
C LYS A 183 2.10 -22.95 -8.94
N THR A 184 1.83 -21.79 -8.36
CA THR A 184 2.83 -20.78 -8.00
C THR A 184 2.64 -20.33 -6.55
N ARG A 185 3.54 -19.49 -6.05
CA ARG A 185 3.40 -18.87 -4.73
C ARG A 185 2.40 -17.69 -4.71
N ALA A 186 1.88 -17.31 -5.86
CA ALA A 186 1.10 -16.08 -6.05
C ALA A 186 -0.30 -16.32 -6.65
N ASP A 187 -0.78 -17.58 -6.70
CA ASP A 187 -2.08 -17.92 -7.29
C ASP A 187 -3.25 -17.20 -6.59
N TRP A 188 -3.05 -16.76 -5.37
CA TRP A 188 -4.01 -15.97 -4.61
C TRP A 188 -4.14 -14.52 -5.07
N VAL A 189 -3.20 -14.02 -5.92
CA VAL A 189 -3.17 -12.62 -6.36
C VAL A 189 -4.24 -12.33 -7.40
N THR A 190 -4.44 -13.26 -8.32
CA THR A 190 -5.44 -13.13 -9.40
C THR A 190 -5.83 -14.49 -9.96
N SER A 191 -7.06 -14.60 -10.48
CA SER A 191 -7.54 -15.77 -11.23
C SER A 191 -7.23 -15.69 -12.72
N ASP A 192 -6.75 -14.55 -13.20
CA ASP A 192 -6.34 -14.35 -14.59
C ASP A 192 -4.91 -14.88 -14.79
N GLU A 193 -4.76 -15.93 -15.62
CA GLU A 193 -3.49 -16.62 -15.84
C GLU A 193 -2.45 -15.70 -16.54
N GLU A 194 -2.88 -14.84 -17.47
CA GLU A 194 -1.97 -13.91 -18.16
C GLU A 194 -1.43 -12.85 -17.22
N HIS A 195 -2.30 -12.26 -16.39
CA HIS A 195 -1.89 -11.29 -15.36
C HIS A 195 -1.02 -11.93 -14.28
N LEU A 196 -1.29 -13.19 -13.92
CA LEU A 196 -0.46 -13.93 -12.98
C LEU A 196 0.94 -14.17 -13.54
N GLU A 197 1.05 -14.60 -14.80
CA GLU A 197 2.34 -14.83 -15.46
C GLU A 197 3.16 -13.54 -15.55
N LYS A 198 2.55 -12.42 -15.94
CA LYS A 198 3.17 -11.10 -15.94
C LYS A 198 3.68 -10.72 -14.55
N TYR A 199 2.90 -11.02 -13.49
CA TYR A 199 3.29 -10.72 -12.11
C TYR A 199 4.48 -11.56 -11.64
N ILE A 200 4.46 -12.89 -11.86
CA ILE A 200 5.52 -13.79 -11.36
C ILE A 200 6.83 -13.69 -12.16
N SER A 201 6.77 -13.30 -13.43
CA SER A 201 7.94 -13.09 -14.29
C SER A 201 8.61 -11.74 -14.11
N ASP A 202 7.91 -10.77 -13.49
CA ASP A 202 8.45 -9.44 -13.27
C ASP A 202 9.43 -9.40 -12.08
N PRO A 203 10.72 -9.06 -12.30
CA PRO A 203 11.69 -8.93 -11.21
C PRO A 203 11.29 -7.93 -10.12
N LEU A 204 10.49 -6.90 -10.46
CA LEU A 204 9.99 -5.90 -9.53
C LEU A 204 8.83 -6.40 -8.67
N CYS A 205 8.29 -7.59 -8.99
CA CYS A 205 7.22 -8.28 -8.25
C CYS A 205 7.70 -9.59 -7.59
N SER A 206 9.02 -9.84 -7.53
CA SER A 206 9.56 -11.14 -7.12
C SER A 206 10.47 -11.10 -5.87
N PHE A 207 10.50 -10.00 -5.12
CA PHE A 207 11.30 -9.86 -3.92
C PHE A 207 10.53 -10.22 -2.64
N VAL A 208 11.27 -10.43 -1.55
CA VAL A 208 10.72 -10.67 -0.21
C VAL A 208 10.99 -9.43 0.65
N PHE A 209 10.01 -9.07 1.48
CA PHE A 209 10.18 -7.99 2.45
C PHE A 209 11.26 -8.30 3.47
N THR A 210 11.97 -7.26 3.88
CA THR A 210 12.87 -7.29 5.03
C THR A 210 12.06 -7.33 6.32
N VAL A 211 12.70 -7.71 7.43
CA VAL A 211 12.06 -7.62 8.75
C VAL A 211 11.72 -6.18 9.13
N ASN A 212 12.38 -5.18 8.53
CA ASN A 212 12.04 -3.76 8.66
C ASN A 212 10.68 -3.43 8.07
N ALA A 213 10.42 -3.83 6.83
CA ALA A 213 9.14 -3.55 6.18
C ALA A 213 7.99 -4.28 6.85
N TYR A 214 8.16 -5.56 7.23
CA TYR A 214 7.16 -6.30 8.01
C TYR A 214 6.91 -5.65 9.38
N TYR A 215 7.95 -5.25 10.09
CA TYR A 215 7.82 -4.53 11.36
C TYR A 215 7.01 -3.24 11.20
N SER A 216 7.31 -2.48 10.14
CA SER A 216 6.64 -1.22 9.81
C SER A 216 5.17 -1.45 9.45
N MET A 217 4.88 -2.47 8.64
CA MET A 217 3.53 -2.86 8.26
C MET A 217 2.71 -3.29 9.47
N PHE A 218 3.21 -4.20 10.32
CA PHE A 218 2.50 -4.62 11.54
C PHE A 218 2.29 -3.45 12.51
N THR A 219 3.26 -2.53 12.61
CA THR A 219 3.12 -1.32 13.44
C THR A 219 2.01 -0.41 12.92
N GLY A 220 1.96 -0.19 11.60
CA GLY A 220 0.91 0.60 10.96
C GLY A 220 -0.48 -0.01 11.17
N MET A 221 -0.61 -1.33 11.00
CA MET A 221 -1.87 -2.05 11.23
C MET A 221 -2.34 -1.91 12.69
N LEU A 222 -1.43 -2.04 13.66
CA LEU A 222 -1.75 -1.84 15.08
C LEU A 222 -2.19 -0.41 15.43
N ILE A 223 -1.70 0.59 14.68
CA ILE A 223 -2.07 2.00 14.86
C ILE A 223 -3.45 2.27 14.25
N MET A 224 -3.68 1.82 13.01
CA MET A 224 -4.92 2.12 12.28
C MET A 224 -6.18 1.51 12.93
N GLU A 225 -6.01 0.43 13.71
CA GLU A 225 -7.11 -0.25 14.39
C GLU A 225 -7.49 0.36 15.76
N LYS A 226 -6.74 1.36 16.22
CA LYS A 226 -7.07 2.05 17.47
C LYS A 226 -8.35 2.87 17.29
N LYS A 227 -9.23 2.83 18.29
CA LYS A 227 -10.48 3.62 18.27
C LYS A 227 -10.20 5.12 18.07
N GLU A 228 -9.19 5.64 18.76
CA GLU A 228 -8.77 7.04 18.65
C GLU A 228 -8.38 7.40 17.22
N SER A 229 -7.66 6.51 16.53
CA SER A 229 -7.27 6.71 15.14
C SER A 229 -8.48 6.69 14.20
N ILE A 230 -9.43 5.79 14.43
CA ILE A 230 -10.67 5.69 13.63
C ILE A 230 -11.51 6.96 13.78
N TYR A 231 -11.62 7.51 15.00
CA TYR A 231 -12.35 8.76 15.23
C TYR A 231 -11.75 9.99 14.55
N MET A 232 -10.48 9.92 14.13
CA MET A 232 -9.82 11.00 13.38
C MET A 232 -10.21 11.04 11.90
N ILE A 233 -10.85 9.99 11.37
CA ILE A 233 -11.34 9.99 9.99
C ILE A 233 -12.43 11.05 9.85
N PRO A 234 -12.37 11.96 8.86
CA PRO A 234 -13.40 12.96 8.65
C PRO A 234 -14.76 12.29 8.42
N LYS A 235 -15.76 12.64 9.21
CA LYS A 235 -17.09 12.00 9.18
C LYS A 235 -17.82 12.15 7.84
N GLN A 236 -17.50 13.19 7.08
CA GLN A 236 -18.11 13.48 5.78
C GLN A 236 -17.33 12.91 4.60
N LEU A 237 -16.20 12.22 4.84
CA LEU A 237 -15.41 11.63 3.77
C LEU A 237 -16.16 10.44 3.16
N PRO A 238 -16.53 10.50 1.86
CA PRO A 238 -17.08 9.34 1.17
C PRO A 238 -16.04 8.22 1.11
N ILE A 239 -16.44 7.02 1.49
CA ILE A 239 -15.57 5.85 1.54
C ILE A 239 -16.20 4.71 0.75
N LEU A 240 -15.40 4.10 -0.13
CA LEU A 240 -15.71 2.87 -0.83
C LEU A 240 -14.78 1.76 -0.37
N PHE A 241 -15.35 0.61 0.01
CA PHE A 241 -14.62 -0.64 0.22
C PHE A 241 -14.99 -1.64 -0.87
N ALA A 242 -13.98 -2.27 -1.48
CA ALA A 242 -14.19 -3.36 -2.43
C ALA A 242 -13.17 -4.46 -2.21
N ALA A 243 -13.61 -5.70 -2.36
CA ALA A 243 -12.75 -6.90 -2.32
C ALA A 243 -13.35 -8.00 -3.19
N GLY A 244 -12.50 -8.86 -3.72
CA GLY A 244 -12.94 -10.06 -4.42
C GLY A 244 -13.67 -11.01 -3.46
N ALA A 245 -14.71 -11.68 -3.95
CA ALA A 245 -15.44 -12.67 -3.15
C ALA A 245 -14.56 -13.87 -2.75
N GLU A 246 -13.55 -14.16 -3.55
CA GLU A 246 -12.59 -15.25 -3.33
C GLU A 246 -11.21 -14.75 -2.82
N ASP A 247 -11.10 -13.45 -2.51
CA ASP A 247 -9.86 -12.86 -1.98
C ASP A 247 -9.58 -13.34 -0.55
N PRO A 248 -8.52 -14.15 -0.33
CA PRO A 248 -8.18 -14.66 1.00
C PRO A 248 -7.66 -13.58 1.93
N VAL A 249 -7.11 -12.47 1.39
CA VAL A 249 -6.59 -11.33 2.18
C VAL A 249 -7.73 -10.64 2.91
N GLY A 250 -8.85 -10.42 2.21
CA GLY A 250 -10.09 -9.89 2.76
C GLY A 250 -10.95 -10.92 3.49
N GLY A 251 -10.42 -12.12 3.75
CA GLY A 251 -11.19 -13.19 4.42
C GLY A 251 -12.41 -13.61 3.62
N PHE A 252 -12.30 -13.68 2.29
CA PHE A 252 -13.40 -14.05 1.37
C PHE A 252 -14.60 -13.09 1.50
N GLY A 253 -14.32 -11.80 1.44
CA GLY A 253 -15.30 -10.71 1.54
C GLY A 253 -15.82 -10.42 2.95
N LYS A 254 -15.48 -11.23 3.97
CA LYS A 254 -15.92 -11.01 5.35
C LYS A 254 -15.30 -9.75 5.97
N GLY A 255 -14.06 -9.42 5.60
CA GLY A 255 -13.36 -8.25 6.11
C GLY A 255 -13.93 -6.90 5.66
N VAL A 256 -14.74 -6.91 4.59
CA VAL A 256 -15.42 -5.71 4.07
C VAL A 256 -16.80 -5.50 4.69
N ARG A 257 -17.40 -6.56 5.28
CA ARG A 257 -18.75 -6.54 5.83
C ARG A 257 -18.80 -6.27 7.34
N LYS A 258 -17.65 -6.18 7.99
CA LYS A 258 -17.52 -5.86 9.42
C LYS A 258 -17.24 -4.36 9.62
#